data_1df51591f62b6496007f2f976d4cca0f
#
_entry.id   1df51591f62b6496007f2f976d4cca0f
#
_cell.length_a   1.000
_cell.length_b   1.000
_cell.length_c   1.000
_cell.angle_alpha   90.00
_cell.angle_beta   90.00
_cell.angle_gamma   90.00
#
_symmetry.space_group_name_H-M   'P 1'
#
loop_
_entity.id
_entity.type
_entity.pdbx_description
1 polymer ?
#
loop_
_entity_poly.entity_id
_entity_poly.type
_entity_poly.pdbx_seq_one_letter_code
_entity_poly.pdbx_strand_id
1 'polypeptide(L)'
;ASSSAASDVYKRQILSKSYGQTISFEYLKNETYDHSRITSNLSEVDRVIGGGFVPGSITLIGGDPGIGKSTLLLQLVGNLSKLKQECIYISGEESLSQIKMRADRLGIKNNEIRFASVTNASDIAATISSVGKRHILVIDSIQTMYLPQLDSSPGTVSQVRASTHELIIAAKKSNSILILIGHVTKDGSIAGPRVLEHMVDTVLYFDGDNNFQYRILRSIKNRFGPTNEIGVFEMLR
;
A
#
# COMPACT_ATOMS: atom_id res chain seq x y z
N ALA A 1 10.05 31.46 53.00
CA ALA A 1 10.57 32.00 51.72
C ALA A 1 11.33 30.99 50.86
N SER A 2 10.98 29.68 50.91
CA SER A 2 11.72 28.62 50.17
C SER A 2 10.88 27.86 49.12
N SER A 3 9.61 28.25 48.88
CA SER A 3 8.77 27.51 47.90
C SER A 3 8.71 28.14 46.50
N SER A 4 9.13 29.39 46.32
CA SER A 4 9.06 30.07 45.02
C SER A 4 10.26 29.76 44.11
N ALA A 5 11.46 29.57 44.68
CA ALA A 5 12.68 29.30 43.91
C ALA A 5 12.67 27.89 43.24
N ALA A 6 12.11 26.89 43.90
CA ALA A 6 12.00 25.53 43.32
C ALA A 6 11.01 25.47 42.16
N SER A 7 9.91 26.24 42.22
CA SER A 7 8.92 26.33 41.17
C SER A 7 9.46 27.05 39.90
N ASP A 8 10.33 28.06 40.11
CA ASP A 8 10.94 28.80 39.00
C ASP A 8 12.09 28.03 38.32
N VAL A 9 12.82 27.21 39.08
CA VAL A 9 13.82 26.30 38.51
C VAL A 9 13.13 25.18 37.69
N TYR A 10 12.02 24.65 38.16
CA TYR A 10 11.25 23.64 37.47
C TYR A 10 10.60 24.19 36.17
N LYS A 11 10.06 25.41 36.21
CA LYS A 11 9.54 26.12 35.03
C LYS A 11 10.65 26.43 34.00
N ARG A 12 11.85 26.82 34.45
CA ARG A 12 12.99 27.06 33.56
C ARG A 12 13.52 25.78 32.92
N GLN A 13 13.50 24.63 33.60
CA GLN A 13 13.87 23.33 33.05
C GLN A 13 12.86 22.81 32.02
N ILE A 14 11.57 23.11 32.15
CA ILE A 14 10.54 22.76 31.16
C ILE A 14 10.66 23.65 29.93
N LEU A 15 11.05 24.91 30.06
CA LEU A 15 11.21 25.84 28.91
C LEU A 15 12.53 25.67 28.16
N SER A 16 13.51 24.91 28.68
CA SER A 16 14.82 24.69 28.03
C SER A 16 14.93 23.40 27.22
N LYS A 17 13.94 22.51 27.27
CA LYS A 17 13.87 21.35 26.35
C LYS A 17 12.99 21.71 25.17
N SER A 18 13.56 22.24 24.11
CA SER A 18 12.88 22.21 22.82
C SER A 18 12.76 20.73 22.40
N TYR A 19 11.54 20.20 22.42
CA TYR A 19 11.24 18.81 21.99
C TYR A 19 11.30 18.65 20.45
N GLY A 20 11.62 19.71 19.71
CA GLY A 20 11.74 19.72 18.25
C GLY A 20 13.18 19.75 17.77
N GLN A 21 13.41 19.18 16.63
CA GLN A 21 14.67 19.33 15.87
C GLN A 21 14.51 20.40 14.83
N THR A 22 15.58 21.12 14.52
CA THR A 22 15.62 22.06 13.41
C THR A 22 15.50 21.28 12.09
N ILE A 23 14.71 21.80 11.16
CA ILE A 23 14.55 21.27 9.80
C ILE A 23 15.23 22.19 8.80
N SER A 24 15.77 21.63 7.72
CA SER A 24 16.23 22.37 6.55
C SER A 24 15.08 22.53 5.57
N PHE A 25 15.04 23.68 4.89
CA PHE A 25 14.12 23.95 3.79
C PHE A 25 14.88 23.90 2.47
N GLU A 26 14.28 23.29 1.46
CA GLU A 26 14.83 23.19 0.11
C GLU A 26 13.97 23.98 -0.88
N TYR A 27 14.62 24.47 -1.94
CA TYR A 27 13.89 25.16 -3.01
C TYR A 27 13.34 24.15 -4.00
N LEU A 28 12.05 24.24 -4.31
CA LEU A 28 11.36 23.35 -5.25
C LEU A 28 12.04 23.28 -6.63
N LYS A 29 12.64 24.38 -7.09
CA LYS A 29 13.35 24.48 -8.38
C LYS A 29 14.63 23.62 -8.46
N ASN A 30 15.15 23.16 -7.34
CA ASN A 30 16.39 22.36 -7.28
C ASN A 30 16.13 20.86 -7.40
N GLU A 31 14.86 20.46 -7.35
CA GLU A 31 14.45 19.06 -7.46
C GLU A 31 14.35 18.64 -8.92
N THR A 32 15.15 17.68 -9.31
CA THR A 32 14.97 16.93 -10.57
C THR A 32 14.08 15.73 -10.30
N TYR A 33 12.79 15.88 -10.56
CA TYR A 33 11.88 14.77 -10.42
C TYR A 33 12.03 13.79 -11.58
N ASP A 34 12.26 12.53 -11.26
CA ASP A 34 12.10 11.46 -12.23
C ASP A 34 10.59 11.28 -12.50
N HIS A 35 10.10 11.87 -13.58
CA HIS A 35 8.72 11.76 -14.03
C HIS A 35 8.43 10.41 -14.71
N SER A 36 9.40 9.48 -14.72
CA SER A 36 9.20 8.17 -15.33
C SER A 36 8.13 7.38 -14.58
N ARG A 37 7.11 6.95 -15.31
CA ARG A 37 6.10 6.04 -14.81
C ARG A 37 6.49 4.61 -15.15
N ILE A 38 6.16 3.70 -14.26
CA ILE A 38 6.35 2.26 -14.48
C ILE A 38 5.06 1.69 -15.02
N THR A 39 5.03 1.38 -16.31
CA THR A 39 3.89 0.72 -16.96
C THR A 39 3.86 -0.76 -16.62
N SER A 40 2.66 -1.29 -16.41
CA SER A 40 2.47 -2.70 -16.06
C SER A 40 2.27 -3.62 -17.27
N ASN A 41 2.10 -3.04 -18.47
CA ASN A 41 1.62 -3.73 -19.67
C ASN A 41 0.21 -4.34 -19.51
N LEU A 42 -0.54 -3.88 -18.53
CA LEU A 42 -1.98 -4.05 -18.43
C LEU A 42 -2.62 -2.71 -18.80
N SER A 43 -2.97 -2.52 -20.05
CA SER A 43 -3.44 -1.23 -20.61
C SER A 43 -4.60 -0.65 -19.81
N GLU A 44 -5.51 -1.49 -19.34
CA GLU A 44 -6.65 -1.07 -18.54
C GLU A 44 -6.24 -0.54 -17.15
N VAL A 45 -5.26 -1.17 -16.50
CA VAL A 45 -4.71 -0.67 -15.22
C VAL A 45 -3.94 0.62 -15.48
N ASP A 46 -3.01 0.62 -16.44
CA ASP A 46 -2.14 1.76 -16.72
C ASP A 46 -2.97 3.00 -17.07
N ARG A 47 -4.05 2.85 -17.86
CA ARG A 47 -4.97 3.95 -18.19
C ARG A 47 -5.63 4.53 -16.94
N VAL A 48 -6.20 3.69 -16.08
CA VAL A 48 -6.93 4.11 -14.88
C VAL A 48 -6.03 4.84 -13.88
N ILE A 49 -4.75 4.45 -13.78
CA ILE A 49 -3.78 5.11 -12.89
C ILE A 49 -3.08 6.31 -13.53
N GLY A 50 -3.41 6.63 -14.79
CA GLY A 50 -2.87 7.80 -15.49
C GLY A 50 -1.54 7.54 -16.22
N GLY A 51 -1.33 6.32 -16.73
CA GLY A 51 -0.20 5.95 -17.58
C GLY A 51 0.93 5.18 -16.89
N GLY A 52 0.67 4.62 -15.71
CA GLY A 52 1.62 3.79 -14.97
C GLY A 52 1.84 4.25 -13.53
N PHE A 53 2.53 3.43 -12.76
CA PHE A 53 2.82 3.68 -11.35
C PHE A 53 3.95 4.72 -11.19
N VAL A 54 3.76 5.63 -10.24
CA VAL A 54 4.79 6.62 -9.88
C VAL A 54 5.69 6.04 -8.78
N PRO A 55 7.02 6.13 -8.90
CA PRO A 55 7.93 5.72 -7.83
C PRO A 55 7.60 6.40 -6.50
N GLY A 56 7.62 5.64 -5.40
CA GLY A 56 7.26 6.12 -4.07
C GLY A 56 5.75 6.31 -3.84
N SER A 57 4.89 5.97 -4.82
CA SER A 57 3.44 6.11 -4.69
C SER A 57 2.79 4.97 -3.90
N ILE A 58 1.67 5.31 -3.27
CA ILE A 58 0.84 4.40 -2.49
C ILE A 58 -0.52 4.28 -3.15
N THR A 59 -0.89 3.08 -3.57
CA THR A 59 -2.17 2.77 -4.21
C THR A 59 -2.99 1.84 -3.32
N LEU A 60 -4.24 2.18 -3.09
CA LEU A 60 -5.22 1.31 -2.43
C LEU A 60 -6.20 0.77 -3.47
N ILE A 61 -6.42 -0.53 -3.47
CA ILE A 61 -7.44 -1.19 -4.30
C ILE A 61 -8.51 -1.76 -3.37
N GLY A 62 -9.69 -1.15 -3.40
CA GLY A 62 -10.88 -1.61 -2.68
C GLY A 62 -11.78 -2.47 -3.57
N GLY A 63 -12.67 -3.21 -2.95
CA GLY A 63 -13.70 -3.99 -3.61
C GLY A 63 -14.18 -5.18 -2.77
N ASP A 64 -15.29 -5.77 -3.17
CA ASP A 64 -15.89 -6.90 -2.45
C ASP A 64 -14.94 -8.10 -2.34
N PRO A 65 -15.01 -8.90 -1.27
CA PRO A 65 -14.31 -10.17 -1.20
C PRO A 65 -14.68 -11.07 -2.38
N GLY A 66 -13.71 -11.76 -2.96
CA GLY A 66 -13.94 -12.68 -4.09
C GLY A 66 -14.13 -12.02 -5.45
N ILE A 67 -14.12 -10.67 -5.58
CA ILE A 67 -14.30 -9.97 -6.86
C ILE A 67 -13.15 -10.18 -7.85
N GLY A 68 -11.96 -10.60 -7.36
CA GLY A 68 -10.80 -10.86 -8.21
C GLY A 68 -9.60 -9.94 -7.98
N LYS A 69 -9.57 -9.12 -6.91
CA LYS A 69 -8.47 -8.19 -6.62
C LYS A 69 -7.11 -8.88 -6.55
N SER A 70 -7.00 -9.96 -5.77
CA SER A 70 -5.75 -10.73 -5.62
C SER A 70 -5.31 -11.36 -6.94
N THR A 71 -6.26 -11.80 -7.77
CA THR A 71 -5.98 -12.33 -9.11
C THR A 71 -5.42 -11.24 -10.03
N LEU A 72 -6.04 -10.07 -10.06
CA LEU A 72 -5.58 -8.93 -10.84
C LEU A 72 -4.16 -8.51 -10.43
N LEU A 73 -3.91 -8.41 -9.11
CA LEU A 73 -2.59 -7.99 -8.62
C LEU A 73 -1.52 -9.06 -8.85
N LEU A 74 -1.87 -10.32 -8.80
CA LEU A 74 -0.91 -11.38 -9.14
C LEU A 74 -0.51 -11.32 -10.63
N GLN A 75 -1.46 -11.06 -11.54
CA GLN A 75 -1.16 -10.81 -12.95
C GLN A 75 -0.31 -9.55 -13.14
N LEU A 76 -0.64 -8.47 -12.40
CA LEU A 76 0.09 -7.21 -12.42
C LEU A 76 1.57 -7.43 -12.06
N VAL A 77 1.85 -8.04 -10.92
CA VAL A 77 3.24 -8.30 -10.50
C VAL A 77 3.94 -9.30 -11.42
N GLY A 78 3.19 -10.25 -11.99
CA GLY A 78 3.71 -11.17 -13.02
C GLY A 78 4.22 -10.44 -14.26
N ASN A 79 3.48 -9.45 -14.74
CA ASN A 79 3.90 -8.62 -15.86
C ASN A 79 5.05 -7.69 -15.50
N LEU A 80 4.96 -7.01 -14.37
CA LEU A 80 6.02 -6.11 -13.90
C LEU A 80 7.35 -6.83 -13.69
N SER A 81 7.31 -8.05 -13.19
CA SER A 81 8.51 -8.88 -13.03
C SER A 81 9.12 -9.28 -14.39
N LYS A 82 8.31 -9.57 -15.42
CA LYS A 82 8.82 -9.76 -16.79
C LYS A 82 9.53 -8.52 -17.34
N LEU A 83 9.13 -7.33 -16.88
CA LEU A 83 9.76 -6.05 -17.21
C LEU A 83 10.96 -5.73 -16.30
N LYS A 84 11.49 -6.73 -15.59
CA LYS A 84 12.65 -6.62 -14.69
C LYS A 84 12.43 -5.69 -13.48
N GLN A 85 11.18 -5.49 -13.08
CA GLN A 85 10.86 -4.82 -11.83
C GLN A 85 10.99 -5.80 -10.65
N GLU A 86 11.58 -5.33 -9.57
CA GLU A 86 11.70 -6.09 -8.30
C GLU A 86 10.34 -6.14 -7.60
N CYS A 87 9.65 -7.27 -7.67
CA CYS A 87 8.30 -7.44 -7.13
C CYS A 87 8.31 -8.31 -5.87
N ILE A 88 7.55 -7.85 -4.85
CA ILE A 88 7.31 -8.59 -3.60
C ILE A 88 5.79 -8.66 -3.38
N TYR A 89 5.28 -9.87 -3.19
CA TYR A 89 3.86 -10.10 -2.87
C TYR A 89 3.77 -10.69 -1.47
N ILE A 90 3.10 -9.99 -0.57
CA ILE A 90 2.90 -10.40 0.83
C ILE A 90 1.42 -10.68 1.04
N SER A 91 1.11 -11.89 1.48
CA SER A 91 -0.24 -12.29 1.84
C SER A 91 -0.35 -12.56 3.34
N GLY A 92 -1.40 -12.01 3.95
CA GLY A 92 -1.83 -12.37 5.29
C GLY A 92 -3.01 -13.35 5.32
N GLU A 93 -3.54 -13.70 4.15
CA GLU A 93 -4.74 -14.56 4.02
C GLU A 93 -4.42 -15.93 3.45
N GLU A 94 -3.50 -16.00 2.49
CA GLU A 94 -3.17 -17.22 1.76
C GLU A 94 -1.75 -17.70 2.06
N SER A 95 -1.59 -19.02 2.10
CA SER A 95 -0.28 -19.65 2.17
C SER A 95 0.47 -19.53 0.84
N LEU A 96 1.80 -19.67 0.87
CA LEU A 96 2.61 -19.67 -0.35
C LEU A 96 2.19 -20.73 -1.36
N SER A 97 1.73 -21.90 -0.90
CA SER A 97 1.24 -22.96 -1.79
C SER A 97 -0.04 -22.55 -2.53
N GLN A 98 -0.98 -21.88 -1.85
CA GLN A 98 -2.21 -21.37 -2.47
C GLN A 98 -1.92 -20.29 -3.50
N ILE A 99 -1.03 -19.35 -3.18
CA ILE A 99 -0.60 -18.30 -4.13
C ILE A 99 0.08 -18.95 -5.34
N LYS A 100 0.95 -19.95 -5.12
CA LYS A 100 1.62 -20.66 -6.21
C LYS A 100 0.63 -21.36 -7.13
N MET A 101 -0.34 -22.10 -6.57
CA MET A 101 -1.40 -22.73 -7.37
C MET A 101 -2.17 -21.72 -8.23
N ARG A 102 -2.45 -20.53 -7.69
CA ARG A 102 -3.09 -19.45 -8.43
C ARG A 102 -2.17 -18.91 -9.54
N ALA A 103 -0.90 -18.69 -9.24
CA ALA A 103 0.09 -18.23 -10.21
C ALA A 103 0.24 -19.22 -11.38
N ASP A 104 0.32 -20.52 -11.09
CA ASP A 104 0.40 -21.58 -12.11
C ASP A 104 -0.84 -21.59 -13.01
N ARG A 105 -2.05 -21.44 -12.44
CA ARG A 105 -3.31 -21.34 -13.20
C ARG A 105 -3.34 -20.12 -14.11
N LEU A 106 -2.74 -19.00 -13.70
CA LEU A 106 -2.64 -17.77 -14.48
C LEU A 106 -1.47 -17.78 -15.48
N GLY A 107 -0.73 -18.90 -15.56
CA GLY A 107 0.43 -19.01 -16.45
C GLY A 107 1.62 -18.13 -16.06
N ILE A 108 1.69 -17.71 -14.80
CA ILE A 108 2.79 -16.91 -14.26
C ILE A 108 3.93 -17.86 -13.90
N LYS A 109 4.85 -18.03 -14.84
CA LYS A 109 6.01 -18.94 -14.70
C LYS A 109 7.28 -18.21 -14.22
N ASN A 110 7.14 -16.99 -13.69
CA ASN A 110 8.28 -16.15 -13.39
C ASN A 110 8.81 -16.41 -11.98
N ASN A 111 10.05 -16.81 -11.88
CA ASN A 111 10.73 -17.11 -10.62
C ASN A 111 11.30 -15.86 -9.93
N GLU A 112 11.09 -14.67 -10.48
CA GLU A 112 11.64 -13.40 -9.95
C GLU A 112 10.69 -12.67 -8.99
N ILE A 113 9.44 -13.14 -8.82
CA ILE A 113 8.51 -12.60 -7.82
C ILE A 113 8.84 -13.21 -6.47
N ARG A 114 9.07 -12.38 -5.47
CA ARG A 114 9.26 -12.82 -4.10
C ARG A 114 7.95 -12.84 -3.35
N PHE A 115 7.66 -13.92 -2.64
CA PHE A 115 6.44 -14.11 -1.86
C PHE A 115 6.76 -14.30 -0.39
N ALA A 116 5.91 -13.74 0.48
CA ALA A 116 5.92 -14.02 1.91
C ALA A 116 4.48 -14.15 2.43
N SER A 117 4.29 -15.06 3.41
CA SER A 117 3.04 -15.18 4.17
C SER A 117 3.33 -14.69 5.58
N VAL A 118 3.09 -13.39 5.81
CA VAL A 118 3.38 -12.68 7.07
C VAL A 118 2.35 -11.59 7.31
N THR A 119 2.08 -11.30 8.59
CA THR A 119 1.08 -10.30 9.02
C THR A 119 1.65 -9.21 9.91
N ASN A 120 2.89 -9.35 10.40
CA ASN A 120 3.54 -8.32 11.20
C ASN A 120 4.05 -7.17 10.32
N ALA A 121 3.39 -6.02 10.36
CA ALA A 121 3.72 -4.86 9.55
C ALA A 121 5.11 -4.26 9.90
N SER A 122 5.57 -4.37 11.14
CA SER A 122 6.90 -3.89 11.55
C SER A 122 8.01 -4.72 10.89
N ASP A 123 7.86 -6.05 10.81
CA ASP A 123 8.85 -6.93 10.17
C ASP A 123 8.91 -6.65 8.66
N ILE A 124 7.75 -6.43 8.03
CA ILE A 124 7.66 -6.05 6.62
C ILE A 124 8.37 -4.72 6.38
N ALA A 125 8.06 -3.70 7.17
CA ALA A 125 8.63 -2.36 7.05
C ALA A 125 10.16 -2.36 7.26
N ALA A 126 10.66 -3.09 8.26
CA ALA A 126 12.09 -3.25 8.52
C ALA A 126 12.80 -3.93 7.34
N THR A 127 12.18 -4.98 6.78
CA THR A 127 12.73 -5.71 5.63
C THR A 127 12.85 -4.80 4.40
N ILE A 128 11.78 -4.06 4.06
CA ILE A 128 11.78 -3.14 2.92
C ILE A 128 12.83 -2.04 3.09
N SER A 129 12.93 -1.48 4.29
CA SER A 129 13.88 -0.42 4.60
C SER A 129 15.33 -0.88 4.51
N SER A 130 15.63 -2.16 4.77
CA SER A 130 16.99 -2.72 4.78
C SER A 130 17.52 -3.03 3.38
N VAL A 131 16.67 -3.27 2.40
CA VAL A 131 17.09 -3.77 1.07
C VAL A 131 17.72 -2.67 0.19
N GLY A 132 17.52 -1.39 0.51
CA GLY A 132 18.17 -0.26 -0.19
C GLY A 132 17.85 -0.11 -1.68
N LYS A 133 16.86 -0.87 -2.20
CA LYS A 133 16.39 -0.83 -3.59
C LYS A 133 14.91 -0.53 -3.63
N ARG A 134 14.47 0.11 -4.72
CA ARG A 134 13.05 0.26 -5.02
C ARG A 134 12.40 -1.07 -5.35
N HIS A 135 11.24 -1.32 -4.76
CA HIS A 135 10.42 -2.50 -4.99
C HIS A 135 9.00 -2.11 -5.38
N ILE A 136 8.30 -3.03 -6.04
CA ILE A 136 6.85 -3.01 -6.15
C ILE A 136 6.32 -4.00 -5.14
N LEU A 137 5.64 -3.48 -4.13
CA LEU A 137 5.20 -4.24 -2.96
C LEU A 137 3.68 -4.33 -2.97
N VAL A 138 3.15 -5.55 -2.93
CA VAL A 138 1.72 -5.83 -2.77
C VAL A 138 1.45 -6.39 -1.39
N ILE A 139 0.46 -5.84 -0.69
CA ILE A 139 -0.05 -6.32 0.60
C ILE A 139 -1.49 -6.83 0.41
N ASP A 140 -1.70 -8.11 0.63
CA ASP A 140 -2.99 -8.80 0.45
C ASP A 140 -3.39 -9.58 1.72
N SER A 141 -4.24 -9.02 2.57
CA SER A 141 -4.84 -7.71 2.58
C SER A 141 -4.34 -6.86 3.75
N ILE A 142 -4.58 -5.55 3.69
CA ILE A 142 -4.19 -4.65 4.77
C ILE A 142 -4.93 -4.95 6.08
N GLN A 143 -6.13 -5.51 6.02
CA GLN A 143 -6.94 -5.87 7.19
C GLN A 143 -6.32 -7.00 8.02
N THR A 144 -5.47 -7.82 7.43
CA THR A 144 -4.78 -8.90 8.15
C THR A 144 -3.49 -8.47 8.80
N MET A 145 -3.00 -7.28 8.47
CA MET A 145 -1.77 -6.73 9.03
C MET A 145 -1.98 -6.21 10.45
N TYR A 146 -0.95 -6.32 11.28
CA TYR A 146 -0.97 -5.80 12.63
C TYR A 146 0.40 -5.29 13.08
N LEU A 147 0.37 -4.41 14.07
CA LEU A 147 1.54 -3.95 14.83
C LEU A 147 1.47 -4.57 16.24
N PRO A 148 2.50 -5.33 16.66
CA PRO A 148 2.51 -5.97 17.98
C PRO A 148 2.40 -4.99 19.17
N GLN A 149 2.79 -3.73 18.96
CA GLN A 149 2.77 -2.67 19.97
C GLN A 149 1.36 -2.13 20.27
N LEU A 150 0.37 -2.45 19.43
CA LEU A 150 -1.01 -2.00 19.61
C LEU A 150 -1.85 -3.12 20.20
N ASP A 151 -2.51 -2.78 21.31
CA ASP A 151 -3.36 -3.70 22.07
C ASP A 151 -4.79 -3.81 21.48
N SER A 152 -4.86 -4.02 20.17
CA SER A 152 -6.10 -4.16 19.42
C SER A 152 -5.97 -5.26 18.37
N SER A 153 -7.11 -5.90 18.05
CA SER A 153 -7.13 -7.02 17.09
C SER A 153 -6.87 -6.55 15.64
N PRO A 154 -6.26 -7.40 14.78
CA PRO A 154 -6.19 -7.17 13.34
C PRO A 154 -7.56 -6.83 12.75
N GLY A 155 -7.60 -5.97 11.75
CA GLY A 155 -8.84 -5.54 11.08
C GLY A 155 -9.57 -4.37 11.78
N THR A 156 -9.21 -4.01 13.02
CA THR A 156 -9.75 -2.80 13.66
C THR A 156 -9.22 -1.54 12.98
N VAL A 157 -9.95 -0.42 13.09
CA VAL A 157 -9.54 0.87 12.50
C VAL A 157 -8.13 1.29 12.98
N SER A 158 -7.85 1.12 14.26
CA SER A 158 -6.54 1.48 14.84
C SER A 158 -5.41 0.65 14.24
N GLN A 159 -5.55 -0.67 14.14
CA GLN A 159 -4.55 -1.56 13.56
C GLN A 159 -4.36 -1.30 12.07
N VAL A 160 -5.44 -1.19 11.31
CA VAL A 160 -5.38 -0.96 9.86
C VAL A 160 -4.69 0.36 9.54
N ARG A 161 -5.02 1.44 10.25
CA ARG A 161 -4.38 2.76 10.06
C ARG A 161 -2.91 2.75 10.47
N ALA A 162 -2.59 2.18 11.61
CA ALA A 162 -1.22 2.18 12.12
C ALA A 162 -0.30 1.28 11.28
N SER A 163 -0.76 0.08 10.90
CA SER A 163 -0.02 -0.80 9.99
C SER A 163 0.21 -0.15 8.62
N THR A 164 -0.82 0.51 8.09
CA THR A 164 -0.70 1.26 6.83
C THR A 164 0.32 2.38 6.93
N HIS A 165 0.31 3.16 8.02
CA HIS A 165 1.24 4.25 8.24
C HIS A 165 2.70 3.76 8.27
N GLU A 166 2.97 2.68 8.99
CA GLU A 166 4.30 2.06 9.07
C GLU A 166 4.81 1.61 7.69
N LEU A 167 3.96 0.93 6.93
CA LEU A 167 4.29 0.48 5.58
C LEU A 167 4.51 1.63 4.59
N ILE A 168 3.74 2.73 4.71
CA ILE A 168 3.89 3.94 3.90
C ILE A 168 5.26 4.59 4.16
N ILE A 169 5.66 4.74 5.43
CA ILE A 169 6.96 5.31 5.78
C ILE A 169 8.09 4.49 5.15
N ALA A 170 8.05 3.18 5.29
CA ALA A 170 9.05 2.28 4.73
C ALA A 170 9.11 2.36 3.20
N ALA A 171 7.96 2.34 2.54
CA ALA A 171 7.86 2.43 1.08
C ALA A 171 8.38 3.76 0.54
N LYS A 172 8.02 4.89 1.17
CA LYS A 172 8.52 6.23 0.77
C LYS A 172 10.02 6.36 0.97
N LYS A 173 10.55 5.86 2.08
CA LYS A 173 12.00 5.89 2.36
C LYS A 173 12.81 5.12 1.32
N SER A 174 12.30 4.03 0.80
CA SER A 174 12.95 3.20 -0.24
C SER A 174 12.55 3.59 -1.67
N ASN A 175 11.74 4.64 -1.84
CA ASN A 175 11.12 5.02 -3.12
C ASN A 175 10.37 3.86 -3.81
N SER A 176 9.83 2.94 -2.99
CA SER A 176 9.09 1.77 -3.46
C SER A 176 7.64 2.13 -3.77
N ILE A 177 7.03 1.40 -4.70
CA ILE A 177 5.61 1.46 -4.98
C ILE A 177 4.90 0.49 -4.05
N LEU A 178 3.92 0.98 -3.28
CA LEU A 178 3.13 0.18 -2.36
C LEU A 178 1.70 0.06 -2.88
N ILE A 179 1.23 -1.17 -3.05
CA ILE A 179 -0.14 -1.48 -3.47
C ILE A 179 -0.82 -2.27 -2.35
N LEU A 180 -1.86 -1.70 -1.79
CA LEU A 180 -2.63 -2.27 -0.69
C LEU A 180 -3.96 -2.81 -1.21
N ILE A 181 -4.30 -4.05 -0.88
CA ILE A 181 -5.65 -4.58 -1.05
C ILE A 181 -6.47 -4.29 0.21
N GLY A 182 -7.66 -3.72 0.03
CA GLY A 182 -8.65 -3.53 1.06
C GLY A 182 -9.98 -4.18 0.69
N HIS A 183 -10.53 -5.01 1.60
CA HIS A 183 -11.85 -5.59 1.43
C HIS A 183 -12.93 -4.64 1.93
N VAL A 184 -13.97 -4.43 1.14
CA VAL A 184 -15.19 -3.73 1.58
C VAL A 184 -15.98 -4.69 2.46
N THR A 185 -16.37 -4.23 3.65
CA THR A 185 -17.17 -5.01 4.59
C THR A 185 -18.58 -4.43 4.66
N LYS A 186 -19.58 -5.28 4.53
CA LYS A 186 -21.01 -4.87 4.54
C LYS A 186 -21.53 -4.60 5.94
N ASP A 187 -20.96 -5.23 6.93
CA ASP A 187 -21.40 -5.21 8.33
C ASP A 187 -20.59 -4.26 9.23
N GLY A 188 -19.55 -3.62 8.70
CA GLY A 188 -18.74 -2.66 9.43
C GLY A 188 -17.87 -3.25 10.56
N SER A 189 -17.81 -4.57 10.69
CA SER A 189 -17.04 -5.26 11.74
C SER A 189 -15.54 -5.13 11.55
N ILE A 190 -15.09 -4.97 10.30
CA ILE A 190 -13.69 -4.77 9.91
C ILE A 190 -13.55 -3.39 9.25
N ALA A 191 -12.45 -2.70 9.53
CA ALA A 191 -12.18 -1.40 8.91
C ALA A 191 -12.05 -1.52 7.38
N GLY A 192 -12.97 -0.91 6.66
CA GLY A 192 -12.97 -0.90 5.21
C GLY A 192 -11.96 0.11 4.61
N PRO A 193 -11.82 0.12 3.27
CA PRO A 193 -10.86 0.99 2.56
C PRO A 193 -11.03 2.48 2.85
N ARG A 194 -12.25 2.95 3.15
CA ARG A 194 -12.55 4.38 3.41
C ARG A 194 -11.69 5.00 4.50
N VAL A 195 -11.28 4.23 5.51
CA VAL A 195 -10.43 4.75 6.59
C VAL A 195 -9.00 5.06 6.13
N LEU A 196 -8.60 4.58 4.95
CA LEU A 196 -7.27 4.73 4.37
C LEU A 196 -7.21 5.72 3.20
N GLU A 197 -8.35 6.14 2.63
CA GLU A 197 -8.41 6.95 1.39
C GLU A 197 -7.61 8.24 1.48
N HIS A 198 -7.55 8.87 2.67
CA HIS A 198 -6.79 10.10 2.88
C HIS A 198 -5.28 9.86 3.10
N MET A 199 -4.86 8.63 3.40
CA MET A 199 -3.47 8.27 3.67
C MET A 199 -2.69 7.92 2.40
N VAL A 200 -3.38 7.57 1.32
CA VAL A 200 -2.80 7.05 0.08
C VAL A 200 -2.88 8.07 -1.05
N ASP A 201 -2.10 7.87 -2.10
CA ASP A 201 -2.03 8.76 -3.27
C ASP A 201 -3.11 8.45 -4.31
N THR A 202 -3.42 7.17 -4.47
CA THR A 202 -4.39 6.66 -5.45
C THR A 202 -5.33 5.67 -4.78
N VAL A 203 -6.62 5.83 -5.04
CA VAL A 203 -7.67 4.91 -4.59
C VAL A 203 -8.39 4.37 -5.80
N LEU A 204 -8.35 3.06 -5.97
CA LEU A 204 -9.05 2.32 -7.01
C LEU A 204 -10.13 1.45 -6.37
N TYR A 205 -11.25 1.29 -7.07
CA TYR A 205 -12.28 0.33 -6.73
C TYR A 205 -12.45 -0.68 -7.85
N PHE A 206 -12.43 -1.96 -7.47
CA PHE A 206 -12.66 -3.07 -8.37
C PHE A 206 -14.05 -3.63 -8.10
N ASP A 207 -14.96 -3.36 -9.03
CA ASP A 207 -16.38 -3.64 -8.93
C ASP A 207 -16.84 -4.65 -9.98
N GLY A 208 -17.97 -5.26 -9.75
CA GLY A 208 -18.66 -6.12 -10.72
C GLY A 208 -19.71 -6.99 -10.04
N ASP A 209 -20.57 -7.55 -10.83
CA ASP A 209 -21.54 -8.55 -10.37
C ASP A 209 -21.00 -9.95 -10.67
N ASN A 210 -21.08 -10.86 -9.70
CA ASN A 210 -20.62 -12.25 -9.85
C ASN A 210 -21.35 -13.01 -10.94
N ASN A 211 -22.52 -12.53 -11.38
CA ASN A 211 -23.30 -13.09 -12.48
C ASN A 211 -22.80 -12.68 -13.86
N PHE A 212 -21.94 -11.65 -13.95
CA PHE A 212 -21.37 -11.18 -15.20
C PHE A 212 -19.89 -11.51 -15.30
N GLN A 213 -19.41 -11.69 -16.55
CA GLN A 213 -18.00 -11.98 -16.81
C GLN A 213 -17.10 -10.76 -16.68
N TYR A 214 -17.67 -9.55 -16.64
CA TYR A 214 -16.91 -8.32 -16.63
C TYR A 214 -16.73 -7.73 -15.24
N ARG A 215 -15.57 -7.14 -15.02
CA ARG A 215 -15.22 -6.36 -13.83
C ARG A 215 -14.78 -4.98 -14.27
N ILE A 216 -15.03 -3.98 -13.44
CA ILE A 216 -14.70 -2.59 -13.71
C ILE A 216 -13.74 -2.10 -12.63
N LEU A 217 -12.60 -1.57 -13.08
CA LEU A 217 -11.67 -0.85 -12.22
C LEU A 217 -11.92 0.65 -12.39
N ARG A 218 -12.18 1.35 -11.29
CA ARG A 218 -12.41 2.80 -11.25
C ARG A 218 -11.40 3.50 -10.37
N SER A 219 -10.94 4.68 -10.78
CA SER A 219 -10.21 5.59 -9.92
C SER A 219 -11.18 6.50 -9.16
N ILE A 220 -11.10 6.48 -7.83
CA ILE A 220 -11.86 7.39 -6.95
C ILE A 220 -11.01 8.58 -6.53
N LYS A 221 -9.71 8.38 -6.40
CA LYS A 221 -8.72 9.39 -6.09
C LYS A 221 -7.44 9.10 -6.85
N ASN A 222 -6.86 10.10 -7.46
CA ASN A 222 -5.56 9.97 -8.11
C ASN A 222 -4.78 11.30 -8.04
N ARG A 223 -3.73 11.36 -7.22
CA ARG A 223 -2.86 12.54 -7.13
C ARG A 223 -2.00 12.76 -8.37
N PHE A 224 -1.88 11.74 -9.22
CA PHE A 224 -0.97 11.72 -10.36
C PHE A 224 -1.68 11.76 -11.71
N GLY A 225 -3.00 11.82 -11.73
CA GLY A 225 -3.76 11.80 -12.98
C GLY A 225 -5.27 11.97 -12.79
N PRO A 226 -6.03 11.82 -13.87
CA PRO A 226 -7.48 11.95 -13.86
C PRO A 226 -8.16 10.81 -13.09
N THR A 227 -9.40 11.04 -12.66
CA THR A 227 -10.25 10.06 -11.97
C THR A 227 -11.47 9.62 -12.79
N ASN A 228 -11.59 10.07 -14.02
CA ASN A 228 -12.70 9.76 -14.92
C ASN A 228 -12.49 8.54 -15.82
N GLU A 229 -11.32 7.90 -15.71
CA GLU A 229 -11.00 6.69 -16.47
C GLU A 229 -11.53 5.42 -15.78
N ILE A 230 -11.97 4.47 -16.60
CA ILE A 230 -12.37 3.14 -16.16
C ILE A 230 -11.60 2.08 -16.93
N GLY A 231 -11.28 0.96 -16.25
CA GLY A 231 -10.71 -0.24 -16.86
C GLY A 231 -11.73 -1.37 -16.84
N VAL A 232 -11.83 -2.11 -17.92
CA VAL A 232 -12.75 -3.25 -18.06
C VAL A 232 -11.95 -4.53 -18.19
N PHE A 233 -12.29 -5.53 -17.35
CA PHE A 233 -11.63 -6.83 -17.30
C PHE A 233 -12.66 -7.93 -17.51
N GLU A 234 -12.29 -8.93 -18.29
CA GLU A 234 -13.06 -10.15 -18.45
C GLU A 234 -12.52 -11.25 -17.53
N MET A 235 -13.41 -11.89 -16.79
CA MET A 235 -13.07 -13.03 -15.95
C MET A 235 -13.23 -14.31 -16.78
N LEU A 236 -12.10 -14.84 -17.24
CA LEU A 236 -12.08 -16.15 -17.93
C LEU A 236 -12.20 -17.26 -16.88
N ARG A 237 -13.00 -18.29 -17.19
CA ARG A 237 -13.21 -19.47 -16.33
C ARG A 237 -12.03 -20.44 -16.39
#